data_5565d010e6d85d1619c124b48455c20e
#
_entry.id   5565d010e6d85d1619c124b48455c20e
#
_cell.length_a   1.000
_cell.length_b   1.000
_cell.length_c   1.000
_cell.angle_alpha   90.00
_cell.angle_beta   90.00
_cell.angle_gamma   90.00
#
_symmetry.space_group_name_H-M   'P 1'
#
loop_
_entity.id
_entity.type
_entity.pdbx_description
1 polymer ?
#
loop_
_entity_poly.entity_id
_entity_poly.type
_entity_poly.pdbx_seq_one_letter_code
_entity_poly.pdbx_strand_id
1 'polypeptide(L)'
;PFAVVAQRANESAEVSWLRGFSNGSAVTEYRVTAYPGGNVCTSETPSCMVTGLTNGRQYMFIVTAMNEVGVSDFSAPSPQVTPATTAARTSSVSVVRGDGSATVTWALVPDSLNGGAAISGYVVKSSPEGLTCASETNSCVVTGLTNGTDYTFAVSATSIIGTSLPRVSEVVTPAGVSTAPLSVTAKAGNKAATVSWKKPSSNGGEAITSYLVIASPGGARCVTESGSVTSCTLTGLTNSKAYTFSVIAV
;
A
#
# COMPACT_ATOMS: atom_id res chain seq x y z
N PRO A 1 27.92 -21.50 -33.04
CA PRO A 1 27.13 -21.53 -31.82
C PRO A 1 25.74 -22.10 -32.07
N PHE A 2 25.13 -22.78 -31.07
CA PHE A 2 23.80 -23.36 -31.17
C PHE A 2 23.11 -23.40 -29.80
N ALA A 3 21.80 -23.75 -29.76
CA ALA A 3 20.98 -23.75 -28.54
C ALA A 3 21.06 -22.42 -27.76
N VAL A 4 20.85 -21.32 -28.48
CA VAL A 4 20.83 -19.97 -27.86
C VAL A 4 19.61 -19.83 -27.00
N VAL A 5 19.82 -19.43 -25.74
CA VAL A 5 18.78 -19.12 -24.76
C VAL A 5 19.05 -17.74 -24.18
N ALA A 6 17.98 -17.07 -23.73
CA ALA A 6 18.08 -15.75 -23.12
C ALA A 6 17.24 -15.68 -21.85
N GLN A 7 17.78 -15.06 -20.81
CA GLN A 7 17.08 -14.74 -19.56
C GLN A 7 16.88 -13.23 -19.45
N ARG A 8 15.67 -12.82 -19.14
CA ARG A 8 15.33 -11.40 -18.98
C ARG A 8 15.98 -10.79 -17.75
N ALA A 9 16.36 -9.52 -17.86
CA ALA A 9 16.76 -8.67 -16.75
C ALA A 9 16.24 -7.23 -16.99
N ASN A 10 16.57 -6.29 -16.11
CA ASN A 10 16.20 -4.89 -16.29
C ASN A 10 16.98 -4.28 -17.46
N GLU A 11 16.26 -3.81 -18.50
CA GLU A 11 16.85 -3.19 -19.70
C GLU A 11 17.95 -4.01 -20.37
N SER A 12 17.93 -5.33 -20.14
CA SER A 12 18.98 -6.25 -20.57
C SER A 12 18.49 -7.68 -20.67
N ALA A 13 19.32 -8.53 -21.27
CA ALA A 13 19.14 -9.98 -21.27
C ALA A 13 20.50 -10.69 -21.19
N GLU A 14 20.59 -11.69 -20.32
CA GLU A 14 21.71 -12.61 -20.32
C GLU A 14 21.48 -13.69 -21.38
N VAL A 15 22.36 -13.72 -22.39
CA VAL A 15 22.28 -14.68 -23.50
C VAL A 15 23.37 -15.71 -23.33
N SER A 16 23.02 -16.98 -23.42
CA SER A 16 23.95 -18.10 -23.37
C SER A 16 23.71 -19.08 -24.51
N TRP A 17 24.75 -19.84 -24.89
CA TRP A 17 24.70 -20.77 -26.01
C TRP A 17 25.66 -21.93 -25.80
N LEU A 18 25.54 -22.95 -26.63
CA LEU A 18 26.52 -24.02 -26.74
C LEU A 18 27.55 -23.71 -27.81
N ARG A 19 28.80 -24.04 -27.52
CA ARG A 19 29.92 -23.89 -28.47
C ARG A 19 29.71 -24.80 -29.69
N GLY A 20 29.89 -24.26 -30.89
CA GLY A 20 29.97 -25.04 -32.12
C GLY A 20 31.36 -25.67 -32.31
N PHE A 21 31.51 -26.42 -33.39
CA PHE A 21 32.83 -26.92 -33.81
C PHE A 21 33.73 -25.77 -34.24
N SER A 22 35.01 -25.86 -33.89
CA SER A 22 36.03 -24.85 -34.22
C SER A 22 36.61 -24.98 -35.65
N ASN A 23 36.35 -26.10 -36.32
CA ASN A 23 36.85 -26.43 -37.67
C ASN A 23 38.35 -26.22 -37.84
N GLY A 24 39.13 -26.56 -36.79
CA GLY A 24 40.59 -26.52 -36.82
C GLY A 24 41.24 -25.20 -36.37
N SER A 25 40.48 -24.13 -36.13
CA SER A 25 40.98 -22.87 -35.57
C SER A 25 40.16 -22.49 -34.34
N ALA A 26 40.84 -22.20 -33.24
CA ALA A 26 40.15 -21.85 -31.95
C ALA A 26 39.28 -20.62 -32.10
N VAL A 27 38.09 -20.66 -31.50
CA VAL A 27 37.21 -19.48 -31.43
C VAL A 27 37.81 -18.46 -30.47
N THR A 28 38.00 -17.25 -30.94
CA THR A 28 38.56 -16.11 -30.19
C THR A 28 37.50 -15.20 -29.59
N GLU A 29 36.35 -15.05 -30.26
CA GLU A 29 35.27 -14.18 -29.80
C GLU A 29 33.90 -14.73 -30.26
N TYR A 30 32.86 -14.46 -29.47
CA TYR A 30 31.47 -14.56 -29.85
C TYR A 30 30.85 -13.17 -29.90
N ARG A 31 29.94 -12.95 -30.85
CA ARG A 31 29.13 -11.73 -30.95
C ARG A 31 27.65 -12.10 -30.91
N VAL A 32 26.94 -11.53 -29.94
CA VAL A 32 25.50 -11.63 -29.81
C VAL A 32 24.87 -10.37 -30.38
N THR A 33 23.80 -10.53 -31.17
CA THR A 33 23.03 -9.42 -31.73
C THR A 33 21.54 -9.60 -31.36
N ALA A 34 20.94 -8.56 -30.81
CA ALA A 34 19.50 -8.52 -30.46
C ALA A 34 18.65 -8.06 -31.64
N TYR A 35 17.51 -8.67 -31.84
CA TYR A 35 16.51 -8.28 -32.81
C TYR A 35 15.14 -8.16 -32.12
N PRO A 36 14.43 -7.03 -32.36
CA PRO A 36 14.83 -5.83 -33.09
C PRO A 36 15.82 -4.96 -32.29
N GLY A 37 16.44 -3.98 -32.91
CA GLY A 37 17.25 -2.95 -32.24
C GLY A 37 18.73 -3.01 -32.55
N GLY A 38 19.30 -4.20 -32.83
CA GLY A 38 20.72 -4.34 -33.20
C GLY A 38 21.69 -4.15 -32.03
N ASN A 39 21.22 -4.15 -30.78
CA ASN A 39 22.08 -4.13 -29.59
C ASN A 39 23.00 -5.34 -29.61
N VAL A 40 24.26 -5.13 -29.27
CA VAL A 40 25.29 -6.16 -29.34
C VAL A 40 26.06 -6.29 -28.03
N CYS A 41 26.56 -7.50 -27.78
CA CYS A 41 27.65 -7.73 -26.83
C CYS A 41 28.63 -8.73 -27.43
N THR A 42 29.89 -8.72 -26.98
CA THR A 42 30.92 -9.67 -27.33
C THR A 42 31.49 -10.36 -26.09
N SER A 43 31.95 -11.61 -26.25
CA SER A 43 32.49 -12.43 -25.17
C SER A 43 33.39 -13.52 -25.69
N GLU A 44 34.42 -13.88 -24.95
CA GLU A 44 35.25 -15.08 -25.18
C GLU A 44 34.63 -16.36 -24.59
N THR A 45 33.62 -16.20 -23.72
CA THR A 45 32.90 -17.29 -23.09
C THR A 45 31.49 -17.46 -23.70
N PRO A 46 30.83 -18.62 -23.55
CA PRO A 46 29.53 -18.87 -24.17
C PRO A 46 28.35 -18.19 -23.44
N SER A 47 28.55 -16.99 -22.93
CA SER A 47 27.52 -16.13 -22.38
C SER A 47 27.89 -14.66 -22.53
N CYS A 48 26.84 -13.80 -22.60
CA CYS A 48 27.04 -12.36 -22.77
C CYS A 48 25.77 -11.60 -22.30
N MET A 49 25.96 -10.50 -21.61
CA MET A 49 24.85 -9.60 -21.20
C MET A 49 24.63 -8.54 -22.29
N VAL A 50 23.52 -8.63 -23.00
CA VAL A 50 23.06 -7.58 -23.92
C VAL A 50 22.32 -6.51 -23.16
N THR A 51 22.81 -5.28 -23.17
CA THR A 51 22.27 -4.12 -22.45
C THR A 51 21.62 -3.11 -23.39
N GLY A 52 20.95 -2.08 -22.84
CA GLY A 52 20.29 -1.04 -23.61
C GLY A 52 19.02 -1.53 -24.31
N LEU A 53 18.42 -2.60 -23.81
CA LEU A 53 17.13 -3.09 -24.28
C LEU A 53 16.00 -2.29 -23.62
N THR A 54 14.82 -2.27 -24.25
CA THR A 54 13.63 -1.62 -23.71
C THR A 54 12.78 -2.63 -22.95
N ASN A 55 12.49 -2.36 -21.68
CA ASN A 55 11.56 -3.17 -20.90
C ASN A 55 10.18 -3.20 -21.57
N GLY A 56 9.51 -4.37 -21.55
CA GLY A 56 8.21 -4.58 -22.19
C GLY A 56 8.28 -4.86 -23.70
N ARG A 57 9.43 -4.72 -24.35
CA ARG A 57 9.60 -5.04 -25.77
C ARG A 57 10.18 -6.44 -25.95
N GLN A 58 9.64 -7.19 -26.89
CA GLN A 58 10.14 -8.55 -27.20
C GLN A 58 11.42 -8.50 -28.05
N TYR A 59 12.37 -9.35 -27.72
CA TYR A 59 13.63 -9.54 -28.42
C TYR A 59 13.91 -11.03 -28.66
N MET A 60 14.66 -11.33 -29.73
CA MET A 60 15.35 -12.59 -29.96
C MET A 60 16.83 -12.28 -30.20
N PHE A 61 17.69 -13.27 -30.00
CA PHE A 61 19.14 -13.11 -30.12
C PHE A 61 19.69 -14.14 -31.05
N ILE A 62 20.69 -13.72 -31.88
CA ILE A 62 21.51 -14.59 -32.69
C ILE A 62 22.97 -14.43 -32.28
N VAL A 63 23.76 -15.47 -32.47
CA VAL A 63 25.15 -15.52 -32.07
C VAL A 63 26.02 -15.92 -33.29
N THR A 64 27.13 -15.22 -33.49
CA THR A 64 28.21 -15.63 -34.38
C THR A 64 29.47 -15.90 -33.57
N ALA A 65 30.33 -16.79 -34.08
CA ALA A 65 31.68 -17.03 -33.55
C ALA A 65 32.71 -16.48 -34.52
N MET A 66 33.83 -16.00 -33.99
CA MET A 66 34.96 -15.51 -34.77
C MET A 66 36.21 -16.30 -34.39
N ASN A 67 37.07 -16.59 -35.39
CA ASN A 67 38.42 -17.11 -35.23
C ASN A 67 39.34 -16.43 -36.22
N GLU A 68 40.63 -16.84 -36.29
CA GLU A 68 41.63 -16.26 -37.19
C GLU A 68 41.26 -16.43 -38.70
N VAL A 69 40.41 -17.40 -39.03
CA VAL A 69 40.00 -17.68 -40.42
C VAL A 69 38.81 -16.79 -40.83
N GLY A 70 37.92 -16.41 -39.89
CA GLY A 70 36.77 -15.57 -40.19
C GLY A 70 35.64 -15.72 -39.21
N VAL A 71 34.44 -15.26 -39.64
CA VAL A 71 33.20 -15.25 -38.85
C VAL A 71 32.30 -16.40 -39.30
N SER A 72 31.69 -17.10 -38.35
CA SER A 72 30.73 -18.19 -38.62
C SER A 72 29.39 -17.67 -39.17
N ASP A 73 28.59 -18.58 -39.73
CA ASP A 73 27.18 -18.34 -39.96
C ASP A 73 26.45 -18.00 -38.62
N PHE A 74 25.27 -17.36 -38.75
CA PHE A 74 24.40 -17.07 -37.65
C PHE A 74 23.89 -18.36 -36.99
N SER A 75 23.76 -18.36 -35.67
CA SER A 75 22.97 -19.37 -34.96
C SER A 75 21.49 -19.32 -35.34
N ALA A 76 20.73 -20.36 -35.04
CA ALA A 76 19.28 -20.23 -34.91
C ALA A 76 18.96 -19.17 -33.84
N PRO A 77 17.88 -18.38 -34.03
CA PRO A 77 17.47 -17.39 -33.04
C PRO A 77 17.08 -18.04 -31.69
N SER A 78 17.29 -17.33 -30.60
CA SER A 78 16.76 -17.70 -29.30
C SER A 78 15.23 -17.68 -29.29
N PRO A 79 14.55 -18.36 -28.35
CA PRO A 79 13.17 -18.02 -27.97
C PRO A 79 13.06 -16.53 -27.66
N GLN A 80 11.86 -15.96 -27.87
CA GLN A 80 11.60 -14.56 -27.54
C GLN A 80 11.69 -14.33 -26.04
N VAL A 81 12.29 -13.22 -25.64
CA VAL A 81 12.35 -12.76 -24.26
C VAL A 81 11.95 -11.28 -24.18
N THR A 82 11.27 -10.92 -23.10
CA THR A 82 10.83 -9.55 -22.82
C THR A 82 11.56 -9.06 -21.58
N PRO A 83 12.57 -8.16 -21.70
CA PRO A 83 13.19 -7.53 -20.55
C PRO A 83 12.17 -6.85 -19.65
N ALA A 84 12.35 -6.94 -18.35
CA ALA A 84 11.42 -6.33 -17.40
C ALA A 84 12.05 -6.19 -16.01
N THR A 85 11.52 -5.25 -15.24
CA THR A 85 11.82 -5.03 -13.83
C THR A 85 10.51 -4.82 -13.04
N THR A 86 10.59 -4.74 -11.72
CA THR A 86 9.44 -4.35 -10.90
C THR A 86 9.01 -2.92 -11.23
N ALA A 87 7.72 -2.64 -11.11
CA ALA A 87 7.18 -1.31 -11.34
C ALA A 87 7.81 -0.26 -10.41
N ALA A 88 7.76 1.01 -10.80
CA ALA A 88 8.05 2.11 -9.90
C ALA A 88 7.04 2.12 -8.74
N ARG A 89 7.43 2.69 -7.61
CA ARG A 89 6.49 2.94 -6.52
C ARG A 89 5.45 3.99 -6.93
N THR A 90 4.24 3.93 -6.36
CA THR A 90 3.22 4.98 -6.55
C THR A 90 3.76 6.36 -6.16
N SER A 91 3.29 7.41 -6.83
CA SER A 91 3.77 8.79 -6.62
C SER A 91 3.16 9.47 -5.38
N SER A 92 1.98 9.03 -4.94
CA SER A 92 1.30 9.58 -3.76
C SER A 92 0.47 8.52 -3.04
N VAL A 93 0.30 8.71 -1.74
CA VAL A 93 -0.62 7.96 -0.88
C VAL A 93 -1.31 8.97 0.04
N SER A 94 -2.63 8.90 0.13
CA SER A 94 -3.44 9.65 1.07
C SER A 94 -4.34 8.72 1.87
N VAL A 95 -4.68 9.10 3.09
CA VAL A 95 -5.45 8.26 4.00
C VAL A 95 -6.55 9.10 4.66
N VAL A 96 -7.75 8.54 4.70
CA VAL A 96 -8.88 9.08 5.45
C VAL A 96 -9.21 8.10 6.58
N ARG A 97 -9.17 8.59 7.83
CA ARG A 97 -9.51 7.81 9.02
C ARG A 97 -11.00 7.44 9.07
N GLY A 98 -11.32 6.30 9.66
CA GLY A 98 -12.65 5.85 10.00
C GLY A 98 -12.68 5.23 11.39
N ASP A 99 -13.84 4.73 11.81
CA ASP A 99 -14.02 3.98 13.04
C ASP A 99 -13.45 2.56 12.85
N GLY A 100 -12.40 2.21 13.60
CA GLY A 100 -11.67 0.95 13.45
C GLY A 100 -11.16 0.69 12.04
N SER A 101 -10.98 1.73 11.20
CA SER A 101 -10.67 1.59 9.79
C SER A 101 -9.95 2.79 9.21
N ALA A 102 -9.37 2.62 8.02
CA ALA A 102 -8.82 3.70 7.22
C ALA A 102 -9.02 3.43 5.72
N THR A 103 -9.49 4.42 4.98
CA THR A 103 -9.53 4.38 3.51
C THR A 103 -8.21 4.93 2.97
N VAL A 104 -7.45 4.07 2.31
CA VAL A 104 -6.16 4.42 1.68
C VAL A 104 -6.38 4.61 0.20
N THR A 105 -5.90 5.73 -0.36
CA THR A 105 -5.96 6.07 -1.78
C THR A 105 -4.56 6.39 -2.29
N TRP A 106 -4.26 6.06 -3.54
CA TRP A 106 -2.95 6.30 -4.14
C TRP A 106 -3.05 6.67 -5.61
N ALA A 107 -1.96 7.22 -6.15
CA ALA A 107 -1.85 7.42 -7.58
C ALA A 107 -1.51 6.10 -8.27
N LEU A 108 -2.19 5.77 -9.36
CA LEU A 108 -1.84 4.61 -10.19
C LEU A 108 -0.44 4.81 -10.79
N VAL A 109 0.32 3.73 -10.87
CA VAL A 109 1.61 3.73 -11.59
C VAL A 109 1.30 3.76 -13.09
N PRO A 110 1.76 4.78 -13.84
CA PRO A 110 1.51 4.87 -15.27
C PRO A 110 2.27 3.77 -16.03
N ASP A 111 1.77 3.40 -17.22
CA ASP A 111 2.36 2.34 -18.06
C ASP A 111 3.84 2.58 -18.40
N SER A 112 4.25 3.83 -18.52
CA SER A 112 5.66 4.21 -18.73
C SER A 112 6.58 3.84 -17.57
N LEU A 113 6.04 3.55 -16.39
CA LEU A 113 6.77 3.23 -15.16
C LEU A 113 6.39 1.84 -14.59
N ASN A 114 5.67 1.03 -15.36
CA ASN A 114 5.27 -0.32 -14.94
C ASN A 114 6.40 -1.37 -14.98
N GLY A 115 7.60 -0.97 -15.42
CA GLY A 115 8.77 -1.84 -15.50
C GLY A 115 8.73 -2.83 -16.67
N GLY A 116 7.85 -2.64 -17.64
CA GLY A 116 7.70 -3.52 -18.83
C GLY A 116 6.73 -4.69 -18.61
N ALA A 117 5.95 -4.68 -17.52
CA ALA A 117 4.88 -5.64 -17.26
C ALA A 117 3.64 -4.93 -16.68
N ALA A 118 2.47 -5.32 -17.15
CA ALA A 118 1.22 -4.74 -16.66
C ALA A 118 1.07 -4.89 -15.13
N ILE A 119 0.58 -3.83 -14.48
CA ILE A 119 0.21 -3.87 -13.08
C ILE A 119 -1.02 -4.76 -12.92
N SER A 120 -0.94 -5.76 -12.06
CA SER A 120 -2.06 -6.66 -11.73
C SER A 120 -2.88 -6.19 -10.54
N GLY A 121 -2.35 -5.24 -9.76
CA GLY A 121 -3.03 -4.68 -8.59
C GLY A 121 -2.08 -3.98 -7.64
N TYR A 122 -2.61 -3.63 -6.48
CA TYR A 122 -1.90 -2.96 -5.39
C TYR A 122 -2.17 -3.67 -4.08
N VAL A 123 -1.19 -3.69 -3.20
CA VAL A 123 -1.30 -4.19 -1.82
C VAL A 123 -0.96 -3.07 -0.87
N VAL A 124 -1.81 -2.87 0.12
CA VAL A 124 -1.61 -1.95 1.24
C VAL A 124 -1.33 -2.75 2.50
N LYS A 125 -0.34 -2.33 3.28
CA LYS A 125 -0.01 -2.93 4.57
C LYS A 125 0.11 -1.85 5.64
N SER A 126 -0.60 -2.03 6.77
CA SER A 126 -0.51 -1.12 7.92
C SER A 126 0.75 -1.37 8.75
N SER A 127 1.20 -0.33 9.46
CA SER A 127 2.18 -0.42 10.54
C SER A 127 1.70 0.49 11.67
N PRO A 128 1.56 -0.03 12.90
CA PRO A 128 1.77 -1.41 13.36
C PRO A 128 0.74 -2.43 12.82
N GLU A 129 0.78 -3.64 13.38
CA GLU A 129 -0.13 -4.78 13.19
C GLU A 129 -0.06 -5.49 11.82
N GLY A 130 0.39 -4.84 10.75
CA GLY A 130 0.55 -5.47 9.44
C GLY A 130 -0.74 -5.89 8.75
N LEU A 131 -1.88 -5.28 9.10
CA LEU A 131 -3.18 -5.50 8.44
C LEU A 131 -3.10 -5.11 6.97
N THR A 132 -3.77 -5.84 6.11
CA THR A 132 -3.65 -5.67 4.66
C THR A 132 -4.99 -5.51 3.97
N CYS A 133 -4.99 -4.77 2.87
CA CYS A 133 -6.02 -4.85 1.84
C CYS A 133 -5.35 -4.85 0.45
N ALA A 134 -6.05 -5.36 -0.55
CA ALA A 134 -5.60 -5.37 -1.94
C ALA A 134 -6.71 -4.83 -2.85
N SER A 135 -6.31 -4.21 -3.97
CA SER A 135 -7.23 -3.64 -4.95
C SER A 135 -6.58 -3.57 -6.33
N GLU A 136 -7.37 -3.76 -7.37
CA GLU A 136 -6.97 -3.50 -8.77
C GLU A 136 -7.16 -2.01 -9.14
N THR A 137 -7.86 -1.25 -8.29
CA THR A 137 -8.07 0.18 -8.44
C THR A 137 -7.10 0.98 -7.58
N ASN A 138 -7.35 2.27 -7.39
CA ASN A 138 -6.49 3.20 -6.67
C ASN A 138 -6.90 3.42 -5.20
N SER A 139 -7.73 2.55 -4.62
CA SER A 139 -8.13 2.66 -3.21
C SER A 139 -8.50 1.31 -2.61
N CYS A 140 -8.33 1.16 -1.30
CA CYS A 140 -8.93 0.11 -0.49
C CYS A 140 -9.13 0.56 0.96
N VAL A 141 -9.95 -0.19 1.70
CA VAL A 141 -10.22 0.05 3.12
C VAL A 141 -9.49 -1.00 3.96
N VAL A 142 -8.61 -0.54 4.85
CA VAL A 142 -8.01 -1.38 5.90
C VAL A 142 -8.92 -1.34 7.11
N THR A 143 -9.37 -2.49 7.56
CA THR A 143 -10.27 -2.66 8.72
C THR A 143 -9.58 -3.38 9.87
N GLY A 144 -10.21 -3.36 11.06
CA GLY A 144 -9.66 -4.00 12.25
C GLY A 144 -8.59 -3.15 12.96
N LEU A 145 -8.49 -1.86 12.62
CA LEU A 145 -7.58 -0.93 13.28
C LEU A 145 -8.09 -0.59 14.69
N THR A 146 -7.16 -0.33 15.58
CA THR A 146 -7.47 0.13 16.95
C THR A 146 -7.61 1.64 16.97
N ASN A 147 -8.77 2.15 17.34
CA ASN A 147 -8.99 3.59 17.52
C ASN A 147 -8.03 4.18 18.55
N GLY A 148 -7.51 5.38 18.27
CA GLY A 148 -6.55 6.06 19.13
C GLY A 148 -5.10 5.56 18.97
N THR A 149 -4.84 4.62 18.08
CA THR A 149 -3.49 4.15 17.73
C THR A 149 -3.04 4.78 16.41
N ASP A 150 -1.79 5.23 16.37
CA ASP A 150 -1.19 5.82 15.18
C ASP A 150 -0.76 4.75 14.19
N TYR A 151 -1.17 4.90 12.93
CA TYR A 151 -0.83 4.00 11.82
C TYR A 151 -0.19 4.74 10.66
N THR A 152 0.67 4.04 9.93
CA THR A 152 1.08 4.37 8.57
C THR A 152 0.70 3.23 7.63
N PHE A 153 0.56 3.52 6.34
CA PHE A 153 0.16 2.56 5.32
C PHE A 153 1.17 2.54 4.18
N ALA A 154 1.75 1.36 3.92
CA ALA A 154 2.69 1.12 2.84
C ALA A 154 1.95 0.55 1.63
N VAL A 155 1.96 1.27 0.50
CA VAL A 155 1.31 0.87 -0.76
C VAL A 155 2.35 0.41 -1.75
N SER A 156 2.18 -0.79 -2.31
CA SER A 156 3.03 -1.38 -3.34
C SER A 156 2.20 -1.85 -4.54
N ALA A 157 2.70 -1.60 -5.74
CA ALA A 157 2.15 -2.15 -6.98
C ALA A 157 2.64 -3.59 -7.19
N THR A 158 1.80 -4.46 -7.72
CA THR A 158 2.11 -5.87 -8.03
C THR A 158 2.01 -6.13 -9.52
N SER A 159 2.87 -6.97 -10.05
CA SER A 159 2.87 -7.46 -11.43
C SER A 159 3.39 -8.89 -11.48
N ILE A 160 3.40 -9.50 -12.67
CA ILE A 160 4.02 -10.83 -12.90
C ILE A 160 5.54 -10.85 -12.60
N ILE A 161 6.19 -9.69 -12.59
CA ILE A 161 7.63 -9.56 -12.30
C ILE A 161 7.90 -9.54 -10.80
N GLY A 162 6.93 -9.04 -10.02
CA GLY A 162 7.04 -8.90 -8.57
C GLY A 162 6.35 -7.65 -8.04
N THR A 163 6.72 -7.29 -6.82
CA THR A 163 6.13 -6.17 -6.09
C THR A 163 7.09 -4.98 -6.08
N SER A 164 6.56 -3.78 -6.32
CA SER A 164 7.34 -2.53 -6.27
C SER A 164 7.81 -2.20 -4.86
N LEU A 165 8.79 -1.32 -4.73
CA LEU A 165 9.07 -0.68 -3.46
C LEU A 165 7.83 0.06 -2.96
N PRO A 166 7.56 0.06 -1.63
CA PRO A 166 6.39 0.71 -1.08
C PRO A 166 6.51 2.25 -1.08
N ARG A 167 5.37 2.92 -1.16
CA ARG A 167 5.18 4.30 -0.72
C ARG A 167 4.42 4.30 0.59
N VAL A 168 4.94 4.99 1.59
CA VAL A 168 4.33 5.07 2.92
C VAL A 168 3.55 6.37 3.05
N SER A 169 2.38 6.32 3.68
CA SER A 169 1.54 7.48 4.00
C SER A 169 2.09 8.31 5.15
N GLU A 170 1.54 9.50 5.33
CA GLU A 170 1.60 10.20 6.63
C GLU A 170 0.89 9.36 7.70
N VAL A 171 1.16 9.72 8.97
CA VAL A 171 0.51 9.08 10.13
C VAL A 171 -0.97 9.44 10.17
N VAL A 172 -1.81 8.46 10.47
CA VAL A 172 -3.24 8.66 10.72
C VAL A 172 -3.68 7.87 11.94
N THR A 173 -4.56 8.46 12.74
CA THR A 173 -5.10 7.85 13.96
C THR A 173 -6.60 7.58 13.74
N PRO A 174 -7.04 6.32 13.55
CA PRO A 174 -8.43 5.96 13.45
C PRO A 174 -9.22 6.42 14.69
N ALA A 175 -10.43 6.88 14.48
CA ALA A 175 -11.30 7.30 15.56
C ALA A 175 -12.78 7.10 15.20
N GLY A 176 -13.58 6.81 16.18
CA GLY A 176 -15.03 6.70 16.12
C GLY A 176 -15.71 7.57 17.18
N VAL A 177 -17.02 7.47 17.29
CA VAL A 177 -17.76 8.13 18.36
C VAL A 177 -17.54 7.41 19.69
N SER A 178 -17.53 8.16 20.80
CA SER A 178 -17.49 7.59 22.14
C SER A 178 -18.76 6.76 22.43
N THR A 179 -18.65 5.74 23.27
CA THR A 179 -19.83 5.03 23.77
C THR A 179 -20.59 5.91 24.77
N ALA A 180 -21.85 5.53 25.06
CA ALA A 180 -22.65 6.27 26.05
C ALA A 180 -22.03 6.20 27.46
N PRO A 181 -22.13 7.28 28.27
CA PRO A 181 -21.77 7.24 29.67
C PRO A 181 -22.56 6.16 30.44
N LEU A 182 -21.91 5.57 31.44
CA LEU A 182 -22.42 4.42 32.18
C LEU A 182 -23.02 4.84 33.54
N SER A 183 -23.93 4.02 34.08
CA SER A 183 -24.42 4.16 35.46
C SER A 183 -24.96 5.56 35.77
N VAL A 184 -25.80 6.12 34.89
CA VAL A 184 -26.41 7.44 35.10
C VAL A 184 -27.36 7.37 36.30
N THR A 185 -27.17 8.24 37.29
CA THR A 185 -28.01 8.39 38.49
C THR A 185 -28.39 9.86 38.69
N ALA A 186 -29.52 10.12 39.32
CA ALA A 186 -29.96 11.48 39.63
C ALA A 186 -30.40 11.60 41.08
N LYS A 187 -29.98 12.68 41.73
CA LYS A 187 -30.42 13.06 43.08
C LYS A 187 -31.24 14.33 43.02
N ALA A 188 -32.47 14.27 43.48
CA ALA A 188 -33.39 15.42 43.53
C ALA A 188 -32.91 16.49 44.51
N GLY A 189 -33.10 17.76 44.15
CA GLY A 189 -32.90 18.95 44.94
C GLY A 189 -34.10 19.92 44.84
N ASN A 190 -34.05 21.07 45.49
CA ASN A 190 -35.08 22.09 45.36
C ASN A 190 -34.98 22.80 44.00
N LYS A 191 -36.00 22.60 43.13
CA LYS A 191 -36.04 23.07 41.75
C LYS A 191 -34.77 22.69 40.93
N ALA A 192 -34.12 21.56 41.30
CA ALA A 192 -32.86 21.13 40.73
C ALA A 192 -32.72 19.60 40.80
N ALA A 193 -31.77 19.06 40.03
CA ALA A 193 -31.31 17.68 40.16
C ALA A 193 -29.82 17.62 39.86
N THR A 194 -29.05 16.88 40.68
CA THR A 194 -27.67 16.54 40.40
C THR A 194 -27.62 15.17 39.73
N VAL A 195 -27.14 15.13 38.50
CA VAL A 195 -26.97 13.92 37.69
C VAL A 195 -25.49 13.52 37.73
N SER A 196 -25.21 12.25 37.99
CA SER A 196 -23.89 11.68 38.06
C SER A 196 -23.81 10.43 37.19
N TRP A 197 -22.64 10.14 36.61
CA TRP A 197 -22.40 9.01 35.72
C TRP A 197 -20.97 8.48 35.82
N LYS A 198 -20.74 7.34 35.23
CA LYS A 198 -19.37 6.84 34.95
C LYS A 198 -18.98 7.16 33.51
N LYS A 199 -17.68 7.35 33.28
CA LYS A 199 -17.15 7.54 31.92
C LYS A 199 -17.60 6.41 30.99
N PRO A 200 -17.75 6.69 29.69
CA PRO A 200 -17.94 5.66 28.67
C PRO A 200 -16.89 4.56 28.75
N SER A 201 -17.24 3.35 28.31
CA SER A 201 -16.29 2.24 28.17
C SER A 201 -15.24 2.45 27.06
N SER A 202 -15.58 3.28 26.07
CA SER A 202 -14.68 3.70 25.00
C SER A 202 -14.89 5.19 24.73
N ASN A 203 -13.78 5.91 24.56
CA ASN A 203 -13.78 7.31 24.12
C ASN A 203 -13.75 7.46 22.58
N GLY A 204 -13.81 6.33 21.84
CA GLY A 204 -13.77 6.33 20.39
C GLY A 204 -12.37 6.57 19.80
N GLY A 205 -11.32 6.64 20.63
CA GLY A 205 -9.93 6.94 20.19
C GLY A 205 -9.53 8.40 20.33
N GLU A 206 -10.48 9.28 20.73
CA GLU A 206 -10.21 10.69 21.02
C GLU A 206 -10.67 11.06 22.44
N ALA A 207 -10.05 12.07 23.03
CA ALA A 207 -10.39 12.50 24.37
C ALA A 207 -11.79 13.12 24.42
N ILE A 208 -12.62 12.68 25.40
CA ILE A 208 -13.89 13.33 25.69
C ILE A 208 -13.59 14.72 26.25
N THR A 209 -14.17 15.75 25.63
CA THR A 209 -13.95 17.15 26.00
C THR A 209 -14.97 17.66 27.02
N SER A 210 -16.21 17.13 26.99
CA SER A 210 -17.29 17.52 27.88
C SER A 210 -18.39 16.47 27.91
N TYR A 211 -19.37 16.67 28.79
CA TYR A 211 -20.66 15.91 28.81
C TYR A 211 -21.82 16.88 28.71
N LEU A 212 -22.82 16.53 27.92
CA LEU A 212 -24.11 17.20 27.84
C LEU A 212 -25.16 16.37 28.58
N VAL A 213 -25.81 16.94 29.59
CA VAL A 213 -26.92 16.35 30.31
C VAL A 213 -28.23 17.04 29.90
N ILE A 214 -29.24 16.28 29.57
CA ILE A 214 -30.56 16.78 29.12
C ILE A 214 -31.65 16.17 29.99
N ALA A 215 -32.53 17.02 30.55
CA ALA A 215 -33.73 16.58 31.28
C ALA A 215 -34.94 16.50 30.36
N SER A 216 -35.74 15.46 30.53
CA SER A 216 -37.05 15.29 29.87
C SER A 216 -38.13 15.02 30.91
N PRO A 217 -39.30 15.71 30.84
CA PRO A 217 -39.66 16.76 29.88
C PRO A 217 -39.01 18.12 30.20
N GLY A 218 -39.09 19.06 29.25
CA GLY A 218 -38.72 20.45 29.47
C GLY A 218 -37.35 20.84 28.89
N GLY A 219 -36.46 19.88 28.56
CA GLY A 219 -35.20 20.12 27.82
C GLY A 219 -34.17 20.94 28.58
N ALA A 220 -34.27 21.08 29.92
CA ALA A 220 -33.22 21.70 30.71
C ALA A 220 -31.89 21.00 30.50
N ARG A 221 -30.77 21.76 30.41
CA ARG A 221 -29.45 21.24 30.04
C ARG A 221 -28.37 21.72 30.99
N CYS A 222 -27.37 20.91 31.18
CA CYS A 222 -26.05 21.38 31.66
C CYS A 222 -24.93 20.71 30.84
N VAL A 223 -23.81 21.44 30.69
CA VAL A 223 -22.60 20.97 30.04
C VAL A 223 -21.48 21.03 31.05
N THR A 224 -20.65 20.00 31.10
CA THR A 224 -19.47 20.00 31.96
C THR A 224 -18.33 20.80 31.33
N GLU A 225 -17.43 21.38 32.13
CA GLU A 225 -16.30 22.16 31.66
C GLU A 225 -15.15 21.29 31.12
N SER A 226 -15.20 19.99 31.41
CA SER A 226 -14.21 19.03 30.91
C SER A 226 -14.74 17.60 30.90
N GLY A 227 -14.11 16.72 30.11
CA GLY A 227 -14.37 15.28 30.09
C GLY A 227 -13.93 14.51 31.34
N SER A 228 -13.32 15.18 32.32
CA SER A 228 -13.01 14.58 33.63
C SER A 228 -14.14 14.73 34.63
N VAL A 229 -15.03 15.70 34.44
CA VAL A 229 -16.17 15.97 35.34
C VAL A 229 -17.31 14.99 35.01
N THR A 230 -17.76 14.22 36.00
CA THR A 230 -18.77 13.17 35.82
C THR A 230 -20.04 13.43 36.65
N SER A 231 -20.32 14.69 36.92
CA SER A 231 -21.58 15.13 37.51
C SER A 231 -21.95 16.53 37.04
N CYS A 232 -23.24 16.83 37.04
CA CYS A 232 -23.76 18.14 36.64
C CYS A 232 -25.06 18.42 37.34
N THR A 233 -25.27 19.65 37.80
CA THR A 233 -26.52 20.05 38.46
C THR A 233 -27.39 20.88 37.50
N LEU A 234 -28.57 20.34 37.16
CA LEU A 234 -29.58 21.05 36.39
C LEU A 234 -30.48 21.83 37.35
N THR A 235 -30.70 23.10 37.05
CA THR A 235 -31.57 24.01 37.79
C THR A 235 -32.83 24.36 36.98
N GLY A 236 -33.79 25.05 37.59
CA GLY A 236 -35.03 25.46 36.91
C GLY A 236 -36.04 24.35 36.71
N LEU A 237 -35.87 23.22 37.41
CA LEU A 237 -36.85 22.12 37.40
C LEU A 237 -38.06 22.45 38.26
N THR A 238 -39.19 21.81 38.01
CA THR A 238 -40.42 21.95 38.81
C THR A 238 -40.45 20.90 39.90
N ASN A 239 -40.64 21.30 41.15
CA ASN A 239 -40.79 20.36 42.26
C ASN A 239 -42.00 19.45 42.06
N SER A 240 -41.94 18.22 42.54
CA SER A 240 -42.96 17.18 42.42
C SER A 240 -43.27 16.73 40.98
N LYS A 241 -42.53 17.18 39.99
CA LYS A 241 -42.62 16.70 38.61
C LYS A 241 -41.53 15.63 38.36
N ALA A 242 -41.95 14.53 37.73
CA ALA A 242 -41.00 13.47 37.33
C ALA A 242 -40.17 13.89 36.13
N TYR A 243 -38.87 13.59 36.16
CA TYR A 243 -37.90 13.82 35.08
C TYR A 243 -37.06 12.58 34.82
N THR A 244 -36.70 12.40 33.58
CA THR A 244 -35.64 11.49 33.17
C THR A 244 -34.44 12.31 32.66
N PHE A 245 -33.23 11.74 32.72
CA PHE A 245 -32.01 12.42 32.34
C PHE A 245 -31.21 11.54 31.37
N SER A 246 -30.77 12.14 30.29
CA SER A 246 -29.81 11.52 29.37
C SER A 246 -28.46 12.24 29.42
N VAL A 247 -27.37 11.49 29.30
CA VAL A 247 -26.03 12.01 29.32
C VAL A 247 -25.32 11.59 28.03
N ILE A 248 -24.71 12.55 27.33
CA ILE A 248 -24.00 12.37 26.07
C ILE A 248 -22.56 12.82 26.30
N ALA A 249 -21.58 12.01 25.89
CA ALA A 249 -20.19 12.40 25.84
C ALA A 249 -19.90 13.16 24.54
N VAL A 250 -19.11 14.24 24.63
CA VAL A 250 -18.75 15.15 23.54
C VAL A 250 -17.25 15.16 23.35
#